data_42ee8eacfed79216d32e4186c3903d58
#
_entry.id   42ee8eacfed79216d32e4186c3903d58
#
_cell.length_a   1.000
_cell.length_b   1.000
_cell.length_c   1.000
_cell.angle_alpha   90.00
_cell.angle_beta   90.00
_cell.angle_gamma   90.00
#
_symmetry.space_group_name_H-M   'P 1'
#
loop_
_entity.id
_entity.type
_entity.pdbx_description
1 polymer ?
#
loop_
_entity_poly.entity_id
_entity_poly.type
_entity_poly.pdbx_seq_one_letter_code
_entity_poly.pdbx_strand_id
1 'polypeptide(L)'
;MNFKQKLMACTALLGAWLLLPAAAGAQSASDAQKIEKLERQTELLQQQLKEIQQELARTRKQTERVEAKVEAAPARYSAPPPMATKGPLPPPPPERVKVTLGGFVAAETVWRQHNMVNDIGTAFATTPYPFSPLYNEHEFHGTARQSRISLLVEGNIDPYQKLSGFYESDFLGVGNTSNYNQSNSWAPRLRHAYFTYDNTGWGGWGFHILAGQTWSLATQNQVDMTPRKENIPLTIDANYVVGFNYIRQWQIRGVVDVAPGIALGVSAENPAAVFLGSTATAPLGTGGAFASGGIVNGQVVNFVNTGGGGDFLQNVNVTTDQAPDIIEKAAFDPGWGHYEIYGLQRFFSDNVLRCAVGACVAGSTTMVGTADNKTTFGAGVGGSVLLPLIPKYLEFTANGLYGRGVGRYGAGQLPDVTIAADGSLSLVTGWSAMVGLIAHPWEGLDLYVYAGQEEVAANFFNIGTTLFGLGNPGFSNATCLVTTPFSFSGGTPADCIANNKRLSEITAGFWQNVYKGDYGRVTFGAQYEYIKRKSFVGIGGDVSTDNNVVMTSVRYYPF
;
A
#
# COMPACT_ATOMS: atom_id res chain seq x y z
N MET A 1 -38.13 18.50 27.09
CA MET A 1 -38.11 17.09 27.50
C MET A 1 -36.63 16.69 27.67
N ASN A 2 -36.23 16.43 28.89
CA ASN A 2 -34.85 16.23 29.29
C ASN A 2 -34.31 14.87 28.79
N PHE A 3 -33.05 14.86 28.43
CA PHE A 3 -32.26 13.74 27.94
C PHE A 3 -32.37 12.45 28.78
N LYS A 4 -32.69 12.56 30.06
CA LYS A 4 -32.95 11.43 30.99
C LYS A 4 -34.24 10.64 30.70
N GLN A 5 -35.21 11.21 30.01
CA GLN A 5 -36.46 10.52 29.68
C GLN A 5 -36.39 9.70 28.39
N LYS A 6 -35.40 9.95 27.52
CA LYS A 6 -35.17 9.15 26.30
C LYS A 6 -34.36 7.87 26.55
N LEU A 7 -33.61 7.81 27.66
CA LEU A 7 -32.80 6.63 27.98
C LEU A 7 -33.62 5.52 28.68
N MET A 8 -34.75 5.85 29.30
CA MET A 8 -35.62 4.85 29.94
C MET A 8 -36.62 4.17 28.96
N ALA A 9 -36.83 4.72 27.77
CA ALA A 9 -37.72 4.13 26.76
C ALA A 9 -37.06 3.03 25.93
N CYS A 10 -35.72 2.96 25.86
CA CYS A 10 -35.00 1.90 25.11
C CYS A 10 -34.80 0.60 25.89
N THR A 11 -34.91 0.61 27.22
CA THR A 11 -34.77 -0.59 28.06
C THR A 11 -36.05 -1.40 28.24
N ALA A 12 -37.20 -0.88 27.84
CA ALA A 12 -38.50 -1.58 27.96
C ALA A 12 -38.90 -2.42 26.75
N LEU A 13 -38.19 -2.36 25.63
CA LEU A 13 -38.50 -3.08 24.39
C LEU A 13 -37.69 -4.39 24.19
N LEU A 14 -36.78 -4.73 25.08
CA LEU A 14 -36.00 -5.97 25.03
C LEU A 14 -36.52 -7.08 25.96
N GLY A 15 -37.62 -6.85 26.67
CA GLY A 15 -38.22 -7.79 27.64
C GLY A 15 -39.42 -8.61 27.14
N ALA A 16 -39.86 -8.49 25.91
CA ALA A 16 -41.16 -9.03 25.48
C ALA A 16 -41.12 -10.19 24.47
N TRP A 17 -39.99 -10.87 24.30
CA TRP A 17 -39.86 -11.99 23.32
C TRP A 17 -39.43 -13.33 23.93
N LEU A 18 -39.82 -13.63 25.17
CA LEU A 18 -39.58 -14.94 25.78
C LEU A 18 -40.83 -15.46 26.50
N LEU A 19 -41.88 -15.80 25.74
CA LEU A 19 -42.93 -16.73 26.19
C LEU A 19 -43.64 -17.35 24.97
N LEU A 20 -43.06 -18.43 24.45
CA LEU A 20 -43.77 -19.45 23.70
C LEU A 20 -43.48 -20.81 24.30
N PRO A 21 -44.47 -21.70 24.50
CA PRO A 21 -44.33 -22.90 25.26
C PRO A 21 -43.52 -23.98 24.52
N ALA A 22 -42.64 -24.62 25.26
CA ALA A 22 -41.79 -25.72 24.79
C ALA A 22 -42.63 -26.94 24.45
N ALA A 23 -42.50 -27.41 23.21
CA ALA A 23 -42.76 -28.82 22.87
C ALA A 23 -41.55 -29.64 23.25
N ALA A 24 -41.73 -30.61 24.12
CA ALA A 24 -40.71 -31.54 24.58
C ALA A 24 -40.22 -32.44 23.45
N GLY A 25 -38.99 -32.17 22.96
CA GLY A 25 -38.22 -33.06 22.09
C GLY A 25 -36.81 -33.21 22.67
N ALA A 26 -36.33 -34.41 22.78
CA ALA A 26 -35.04 -34.79 23.41
C ALA A 26 -33.88 -33.90 22.96
N GLN A 27 -33.38 -33.04 23.83
CA GLN A 27 -32.16 -32.25 23.63
C GLN A 27 -30.95 -33.18 23.62
N SER A 28 -30.15 -33.13 22.58
CA SER A 28 -28.90 -33.89 22.48
C SER A 28 -27.87 -33.35 23.50
N ALA A 29 -26.97 -34.19 23.98
CA ALA A 29 -25.88 -33.79 24.87
C ALA A 29 -25.01 -32.63 24.30
N SER A 30 -25.02 -32.45 22.98
CA SER A 30 -24.37 -31.36 22.26
C SER A 30 -25.01 -29.98 22.53
N ASP A 31 -26.31 -29.91 22.71
CA ASP A 31 -27.01 -28.64 22.93
C ASP A 31 -26.88 -28.17 24.38
N ALA A 32 -26.79 -29.09 25.33
CA ALA A 32 -26.49 -28.76 26.72
C ALA A 32 -25.09 -28.16 26.89
N GLN A 33 -24.07 -28.69 26.16
CA GLN A 33 -22.72 -28.13 26.15
C GLN A 33 -22.64 -26.74 25.48
N LYS A 34 -23.44 -26.52 24.47
CA LYS A 34 -23.52 -25.19 23.80
C LYS A 34 -24.15 -24.15 24.74
N ILE A 35 -25.20 -24.53 25.46
CA ILE A 35 -25.87 -23.65 26.44
C ILE A 35 -24.89 -23.27 27.54
N GLU A 36 -24.21 -24.25 28.17
CA GLU A 36 -23.21 -23.98 29.20
C GLU A 36 -22.08 -23.06 28.71
N LYS A 37 -21.63 -23.24 27.47
CA LYS A 37 -20.60 -22.36 26.86
C LYS A 37 -21.11 -20.93 26.65
N LEU A 38 -22.36 -20.77 26.23
CA LEU A 38 -23.01 -19.46 26.05
C LEU A 38 -23.22 -18.76 27.42
N GLU A 39 -23.61 -19.50 28.44
CA GLU A 39 -23.76 -18.95 29.78
C GLU A 39 -22.43 -18.44 30.33
N ARG A 40 -21.35 -19.20 30.22
CA ARG A 40 -19.99 -18.74 30.60
C ARG A 40 -19.54 -17.52 29.83
N GLN A 41 -19.85 -17.44 28.51
CA GLN A 41 -19.53 -16.25 27.71
C GLN A 41 -20.35 -15.04 28.16
N THR A 42 -21.60 -15.23 28.51
CA THR A 42 -22.47 -14.16 29.01
C THR A 42 -21.99 -13.62 30.36
N GLU A 43 -21.58 -14.49 31.27
CA GLU A 43 -20.98 -14.10 32.56
C GLU A 43 -19.67 -13.30 32.35
N LEU A 44 -18.80 -13.76 31.46
CA LEU A 44 -17.55 -13.06 31.14
C LEU A 44 -17.80 -11.65 30.55
N LEU A 45 -18.77 -11.54 29.65
CA LEU A 45 -19.18 -10.26 29.08
C LEU A 45 -19.78 -9.31 30.11
N GLN A 46 -20.57 -9.83 31.06
CA GLN A 46 -21.12 -9.05 32.18
C GLN A 46 -20.01 -8.54 33.11
N GLN A 47 -18.98 -9.35 33.35
CA GLN A 47 -17.83 -8.94 34.14
C GLN A 47 -17.03 -7.83 33.44
N GLN A 48 -16.76 -7.99 32.17
CA GLN A 48 -16.09 -6.95 31.36
C GLN A 48 -16.88 -5.64 31.31
N LEU A 49 -18.18 -5.70 31.17
CA LEU A 49 -19.07 -4.56 31.19
C LEU A 49 -19.02 -3.79 32.49
N LYS A 50 -18.92 -4.52 33.63
CA LYS A 50 -18.77 -3.95 34.97
C LYS A 50 -17.42 -3.25 35.15
N GLU A 51 -16.34 -3.84 34.63
CA GLU A 51 -15.00 -3.23 34.64
C GLU A 51 -14.95 -1.94 33.83
N ILE A 52 -15.50 -1.94 32.60
CA ILE A 52 -15.59 -0.74 31.77
C ILE A 52 -16.41 0.36 32.42
N GLN A 53 -17.52 0.02 33.08
CA GLN A 53 -18.32 0.98 33.85
C GLN A 53 -17.55 1.60 35.01
N GLN A 54 -16.71 0.83 35.69
CA GLN A 54 -15.85 1.32 36.78
C GLN A 54 -14.74 2.24 36.26
N GLU A 55 -14.12 1.90 35.13
CA GLU A 55 -13.12 2.77 34.48
C GLU A 55 -13.74 4.07 34.00
N LEU A 56 -14.92 4.02 33.40
CA LEU A 56 -15.65 5.21 32.98
C LEU A 56 -15.99 6.15 34.14
N ALA A 57 -16.37 5.55 35.30
CA ALA A 57 -16.63 6.33 36.49
C ALA A 57 -15.36 6.96 37.09
N ARG A 58 -14.20 6.26 37.00
CA ARG A 58 -12.90 6.82 37.39
C ARG A 58 -12.47 7.98 36.48
N THR A 59 -12.61 7.81 35.18
CA THR A 59 -12.27 8.82 34.19
C THR A 59 -13.14 10.06 34.35
N ARG A 60 -14.45 9.92 34.59
CA ARG A 60 -15.34 11.06 34.89
C ARG A 60 -14.90 11.83 36.13
N LYS A 61 -14.57 11.16 37.22
CA LYS A 61 -14.06 11.80 38.44
C LYS A 61 -12.73 12.52 38.22
N GLN A 62 -11.88 12.01 37.32
CA GLN A 62 -10.64 12.68 36.95
C GLN A 62 -10.90 13.95 36.12
N THR A 63 -11.81 13.88 35.17
CA THR A 63 -12.21 15.04 34.35
C THR A 63 -12.82 16.14 35.22
N GLU A 64 -13.76 15.80 36.12
CA GLU A 64 -14.35 16.76 37.07
C GLU A 64 -13.29 17.42 37.99
N ARG A 65 -12.24 16.65 38.40
CA ARG A 65 -11.13 17.21 39.18
C ARG A 65 -10.25 18.16 38.37
N VAL A 66 -10.07 17.91 37.09
CA VAL A 66 -9.31 18.77 36.20
C VAL A 66 -10.11 20.04 35.90
N GLU A 67 -11.40 19.93 35.62
CA GLU A 67 -12.30 21.08 35.42
C GLU A 67 -12.38 21.94 36.67
N ALA A 68 -12.55 21.38 37.86
CA ALA A 68 -12.54 22.11 39.10
C ALA A 68 -11.19 22.80 39.42
N LYS A 69 -10.07 22.23 38.97
CA LYS A 69 -8.75 22.88 39.07
C LYS A 69 -8.56 24.04 38.08
N VAL A 70 -9.16 23.93 36.89
CA VAL A 70 -9.13 25.00 35.88
C VAL A 70 -10.02 26.17 36.33
N GLU A 71 -11.19 25.89 36.93
CA GLU A 71 -12.13 26.91 37.43
C GLU A 71 -11.64 27.56 38.73
N ALA A 72 -10.84 26.87 39.55
CA ALA A 72 -10.27 27.41 40.79
C ALA A 72 -8.96 28.19 40.60
N ALA A 73 -8.45 28.35 39.38
CA ALA A 73 -7.28 29.19 39.12
C ALA A 73 -7.70 30.65 39.16
N PRO A 74 -7.24 31.47 40.15
CA PRO A 74 -7.62 32.88 40.23
C PRO A 74 -7.09 33.59 38.98
N ALA A 75 -7.99 34.25 38.24
CA ALA A 75 -7.64 35.16 37.18
C ALA A 75 -6.87 36.35 37.81
N ARG A 76 -5.56 36.27 37.81
CA ARG A 76 -4.71 37.41 38.14
C ARG A 76 -4.74 38.41 36.99
N TYR A 77 -5.80 39.22 36.96
CA TYR A 77 -5.79 40.47 36.25
C TYR A 77 -4.96 41.43 37.10
N SER A 78 -3.67 41.52 36.86
CA SER A 78 -2.86 42.62 37.29
C SER A 78 -3.01 43.75 36.25
N ALA A 79 -3.43 44.93 36.71
CA ALA A 79 -3.49 46.11 35.87
C ALA A 79 -2.13 46.36 35.20
N PRO A 80 -2.11 46.81 33.92
CA PRO A 80 -0.86 47.02 33.22
C PRO A 80 -0.06 48.15 33.91
N PRO A 81 1.25 47.98 34.12
CA PRO A 81 2.11 49.07 34.58
C PRO A 81 2.16 50.16 33.53
N PRO A 82 2.42 51.45 33.91
CA PRO A 82 2.46 52.59 33.00
C PRO A 82 3.49 52.33 31.90
N MET A 83 3.12 52.67 30.65
CA MET A 83 3.93 52.47 29.45
C MET A 83 5.32 53.10 29.60
N ALA A 84 6.34 52.26 29.77
CA ALA A 84 7.71 52.63 29.50
C ALA A 84 7.90 52.72 27.97
N THR A 85 8.54 53.77 27.51
CA THR A 85 8.88 54.02 26.11
C THR A 85 9.60 52.82 25.52
N LYS A 86 9.02 52.24 24.44
CA LYS A 86 9.52 51.10 23.74
C LYS A 86 10.90 51.36 23.14
N GLY A 87 11.94 50.81 23.76
CA GLY A 87 13.14 50.46 23.03
C GLY A 87 12.82 49.34 22.02
N PRO A 88 13.62 49.14 20.97
CA PRO A 88 13.39 48.05 20.04
C PRO A 88 13.32 46.72 20.80
N LEU A 89 12.22 45.96 20.58
CA LEU A 89 12.06 44.64 21.16
C LEU A 89 13.28 43.80 20.79
N PRO A 90 13.88 43.07 21.73
CA PRO A 90 14.90 42.11 21.39
C PRO A 90 14.30 41.11 20.35
N PRO A 91 15.08 40.70 19.35
CA PRO A 91 14.60 39.72 18.40
C PRO A 91 14.06 38.51 19.17
N PRO A 92 12.93 37.92 18.73
CA PRO A 92 12.41 36.72 19.36
C PRO A 92 13.53 35.67 19.42
N PRO A 93 13.63 34.89 20.52
CA PRO A 93 14.62 33.83 20.60
C PRO A 93 14.44 32.93 19.38
N PRO A 94 15.53 32.44 18.75
CA PRO A 94 15.43 31.58 17.57
C PRO A 94 14.50 30.42 17.90
N GLU A 95 13.48 30.19 17.05
CA GLU A 95 12.57 29.07 17.21
C GLU A 95 13.41 27.77 17.22
N ARG A 96 13.52 27.15 18.38
CA ARG A 96 14.32 25.93 18.54
C ARG A 96 13.69 24.76 17.79
N VAL A 97 12.37 24.79 17.63
CA VAL A 97 11.60 23.76 16.94
C VAL A 97 10.51 24.43 16.10
N LYS A 98 10.47 24.13 14.82
CA LYS A 98 9.41 24.53 13.90
C LYS A 98 8.47 23.35 13.66
N VAL A 99 7.17 23.60 13.75
CA VAL A 99 6.12 22.61 13.46
C VAL A 99 5.32 23.11 12.27
N THR A 100 5.20 22.29 11.24
CA THR A 100 4.43 22.58 10.02
C THR A 100 3.36 21.53 9.84
N LEU A 101 2.10 21.96 9.81
CA LEU A 101 0.98 21.12 9.40
C LEU A 101 0.84 21.16 7.89
N GLY A 102 0.40 20.05 7.30
CA GLY A 102 0.15 19.94 5.88
C GLY A 102 -0.97 18.95 5.59
N GLY A 103 -1.30 18.82 4.32
CA GLY A 103 -2.33 17.90 3.87
C GLY A 103 -3.39 18.59 3.01
N PHE A 104 -4.44 17.83 2.72
CA PHE A 104 -5.58 18.32 1.93
C PHE A 104 -6.83 17.48 2.21
N VAL A 105 -8.00 18.07 1.96
CA VAL A 105 -9.27 17.37 1.88
C VAL A 105 -9.59 17.13 0.41
N ALA A 106 -9.94 15.90 0.05
CA ALA A 106 -10.24 15.49 -1.32
C ALA A 106 -11.71 15.10 -1.47
N ALA A 107 -12.30 15.47 -2.61
CA ALA A 107 -13.55 14.94 -3.11
C ALA A 107 -13.31 14.45 -4.55
N GLU A 108 -13.37 13.15 -4.76
CA GLU A 108 -12.89 12.51 -5.98
C GLU A 108 -13.94 11.56 -6.54
N THR A 109 -13.92 11.38 -7.86
CA THR A 109 -14.73 10.39 -8.53
C THR A 109 -13.88 9.54 -9.46
N VAL A 110 -14.27 8.29 -9.62
CA VAL A 110 -13.71 7.38 -10.61
C VAL A 110 -14.85 6.67 -11.34
N TRP A 111 -14.75 6.64 -12.65
CA TRP A 111 -15.57 5.82 -13.53
C TRP A 111 -14.68 4.89 -14.35
N ARG A 112 -15.05 3.60 -14.44
CA ARG A 112 -14.36 2.58 -15.25
C ARG A 112 -15.32 1.91 -16.20
N GLN A 113 -14.84 1.66 -17.42
CA GLN A 113 -15.61 0.95 -18.44
C GLN A 113 -15.91 -0.49 -18.00
N HIS A 114 -14.96 -1.17 -17.39
CA HIS A 114 -15.10 -2.50 -16.83
C HIS A 114 -14.91 -2.44 -15.32
N ASN A 115 -15.81 -3.09 -14.58
CA ASN A 115 -15.80 -3.08 -13.13
C ASN A 115 -14.58 -3.86 -12.59
N MET A 116 -13.78 -3.22 -11.78
CA MET A 116 -12.59 -3.81 -11.15
C MET A 116 -12.75 -4.01 -9.65
N VAL A 117 -13.90 -3.59 -9.09
CA VAL A 117 -14.15 -3.57 -7.64
C VAL A 117 -13.06 -2.77 -6.90
N ASN A 118 -12.64 -1.66 -7.51
CA ASN A 118 -11.60 -0.80 -6.95
C ASN A 118 -12.15 0.59 -6.63
N ASP A 119 -11.61 1.22 -5.61
CA ASP A 119 -11.80 2.64 -5.31
C ASP A 119 -10.89 3.51 -6.21
N ILE A 120 -10.40 4.63 -5.72
CA ILE A 120 -9.59 5.61 -6.46
C ILE A 120 -8.20 5.09 -6.90
N GLY A 121 -7.76 3.95 -6.44
CA GLY A 121 -6.51 3.31 -6.90
C GLY A 121 -6.82 2.14 -7.82
N THR A 122 -6.24 2.12 -9.00
CA THR A 122 -6.48 1.07 -9.99
C THR A 122 -5.50 -0.09 -9.81
N ALA A 123 -6.02 -1.31 -9.64
CA ALA A 123 -5.22 -2.54 -9.59
C ALA A 123 -4.99 -3.06 -11.01
N PHE A 124 -4.04 -2.49 -11.72
CA PHE A 124 -3.77 -2.71 -13.16
C PHE A 124 -3.72 -4.19 -13.58
N ALA A 125 -3.17 -5.06 -12.74
CA ALA A 125 -3.02 -6.48 -12.98
C ALA A 125 -4.36 -7.27 -12.92
N THR A 126 -5.45 -6.65 -12.49
CA THR A 126 -6.76 -7.31 -12.29
C THR A 126 -7.84 -6.88 -13.29
N THR A 127 -7.50 -6.08 -14.30
CA THR A 127 -8.44 -5.72 -15.39
C THR A 127 -9.14 -6.97 -15.90
N PRO A 128 -10.50 -7.04 -15.84
CA PRO A 128 -11.23 -8.28 -16.13
C PRO A 128 -11.16 -8.66 -17.62
N TYR A 129 -11.10 -9.96 -17.88
CA TYR A 129 -11.29 -10.51 -19.22
C TYR A 129 -12.79 -10.67 -19.53
N PRO A 130 -13.18 -10.77 -20.83
CA PRO A 130 -14.58 -10.89 -21.25
C PRO A 130 -15.39 -12.00 -20.59
N PHE A 131 -14.75 -13.10 -20.16
CA PHE A 131 -15.43 -14.16 -19.42
C PHE A 131 -15.94 -13.74 -18.03
N SER A 132 -15.36 -12.72 -17.45
CA SER A 132 -15.76 -12.24 -16.12
C SER A 132 -17.09 -11.48 -16.21
N PRO A 133 -18.05 -11.73 -15.30
CA PRO A 133 -19.27 -10.91 -15.21
C PRO A 133 -18.98 -9.41 -15.07
N LEU A 134 -17.88 -9.05 -14.40
CA LEU A 134 -17.45 -7.67 -14.16
C LEU A 134 -17.04 -6.93 -15.45
N TYR A 135 -16.71 -7.66 -16.51
CA TYR A 135 -16.31 -7.06 -17.79
C TYR A 135 -17.43 -6.25 -18.46
N ASN A 136 -18.68 -6.71 -18.32
CA ASN A 136 -19.84 -6.06 -18.92
C ASN A 136 -20.52 -5.04 -17.99
N GLU A 137 -19.94 -4.81 -16.82
CA GLU A 137 -20.45 -3.84 -15.86
C GLU A 137 -19.56 -2.61 -15.80
N HIS A 138 -20.17 -1.44 -15.69
CA HIS A 138 -19.45 -0.20 -15.42
C HIS A 138 -19.30 0.01 -13.93
N GLU A 139 -18.22 0.69 -13.53
CA GLU A 139 -17.96 1.02 -12.14
C GLU A 139 -17.96 2.54 -11.95
N PHE A 140 -18.63 3.01 -10.91
CA PHE A 140 -18.57 4.40 -10.47
C PHE A 140 -18.45 4.48 -8.96
N HIS A 141 -17.46 5.24 -8.48
CA HIS A 141 -17.29 5.54 -7.06
C HIS A 141 -17.03 7.03 -6.86
N GLY A 142 -17.63 7.59 -5.80
CA GLY A 142 -17.24 8.86 -5.21
C GLY A 142 -16.49 8.58 -3.91
N THR A 143 -15.38 9.26 -3.65
CA THR A 143 -14.52 8.98 -2.51
C THR A 143 -13.82 10.22 -1.97
N ALA A 144 -13.49 10.20 -0.66
CA ALA A 144 -12.67 11.19 0.00
C ALA A 144 -11.38 10.56 0.59
N ARG A 145 -11.09 9.31 0.27
CA ARG A 145 -10.06 8.50 0.93
C ARG A 145 -8.63 8.96 0.69
N GLN A 146 -8.37 9.74 -0.37
CA GLN A 146 -7.05 10.34 -0.59
C GLN A 146 -6.78 11.56 0.30
N SER A 147 -7.79 12.08 1.03
CA SER A 147 -7.56 13.15 2.01
C SER A 147 -6.40 12.81 2.92
N ARG A 148 -5.53 13.80 3.17
CA ARG A 148 -4.27 13.62 3.91
C ARG A 148 -4.13 14.59 5.05
N ILE A 149 -3.40 14.12 6.06
CA ILE A 149 -2.90 14.94 7.16
C ILE A 149 -1.41 14.64 7.28
N SER A 150 -0.60 15.69 7.35
CA SER A 150 0.84 15.56 7.58
C SER A 150 1.33 16.54 8.64
N LEU A 151 2.39 16.13 9.33
CA LEU A 151 3.08 16.89 10.36
C LEU A 151 4.58 16.81 10.11
N LEU A 152 5.21 17.96 9.94
CA LEU A 152 6.67 18.09 9.88
C LEU A 152 7.15 18.86 11.11
N VAL A 153 8.07 18.27 11.85
CA VAL A 153 8.75 18.88 12.99
C VAL A 153 10.23 19.00 12.66
N GLU A 154 10.78 20.21 12.74
CA GLU A 154 12.16 20.51 12.37
C GLU A 154 12.85 21.25 13.49
N GLY A 155 14.07 20.88 13.82
CA GLY A 155 14.90 21.54 14.81
C GLY A 155 16.36 21.65 14.34
N ASN A 156 16.93 22.85 14.42
CA ASN A 156 18.36 23.07 14.19
C ASN A 156 19.11 22.86 15.50
N ILE A 157 20.03 21.90 15.51
CA ILE A 157 20.96 21.68 16.65
C ILE A 157 22.00 22.79 16.65
N ASP A 158 22.55 23.07 15.47
CA ASP A 158 23.47 24.15 15.19
C ASP A 158 23.31 24.60 13.71
N PRO A 159 24.11 25.56 13.18
CA PRO A 159 24.01 26.02 11.79
C PRO A 159 24.23 24.91 10.72
N TYR A 160 24.82 23.80 11.08
CA TYR A 160 25.18 22.71 10.17
C TYR A 160 24.37 21.44 10.41
N GLN A 161 23.70 21.33 11.57
CA GLN A 161 23.03 20.10 11.98
C GLN A 161 21.55 20.32 12.20
N LYS A 162 20.73 19.47 11.56
CA LYS A 162 19.28 19.54 11.60
C LYS A 162 18.69 18.17 11.91
N LEU A 163 17.70 18.13 12.79
CA LEU A 163 16.82 16.99 13.02
C LEU A 163 15.43 17.31 12.48
N SER A 164 14.83 16.35 11.79
CA SER A 164 13.43 16.47 11.36
C SER A 164 12.68 15.18 11.63
N GLY A 165 11.39 15.30 11.94
CA GLY A 165 10.44 14.19 12.00
C GLY A 165 9.27 14.48 11.08
N PHE A 166 8.85 13.50 10.28
CA PHE A 166 7.72 13.63 9.36
C PHE A 166 6.73 12.50 9.52
N TYR A 167 5.47 12.86 9.63
CA TYR A 167 4.33 11.94 9.66
C TYR A 167 3.33 12.33 8.58
N GLU A 168 2.78 11.35 7.86
CA GLU A 168 1.68 11.52 6.92
C GLU A 168 0.76 10.31 6.93
N SER A 169 -0.55 10.54 6.91
CA SER A 169 -1.58 9.50 6.76
C SER A 169 -2.65 9.90 5.75
N ASP A 170 -3.29 8.91 5.15
CA ASP A 170 -4.52 9.00 4.36
C ASP A 170 -5.57 7.97 4.86
N PHE A 171 -6.71 7.86 4.17
CA PHE A 171 -7.79 6.93 4.53
C PHE A 171 -7.93 5.76 3.54
N LEU A 172 -6.88 5.43 2.80
CA LEU A 172 -6.86 4.28 1.89
C LEU A 172 -6.56 2.95 2.61
N GLY A 173 -6.52 2.95 3.94
CA GLY A 173 -6.45 1.73 4.74
C GLY A 173 -7.72 0.90 4.63
N VAL A 174 -7.56 -0.43 4.74
CA VAL A 174 -8.65 -1.41 4.80
C VAL A 174 -8.60 -2.07 6.16
N GLY A 175 -9.69 -2.00 6.91
CA GLY A 175 -9.85 -2.61 8.22
C GLY A 175 -11.22 -3.25 8.36
N ASN A 176 -11.45 -3.99 9.43
CA ASN A 176 -12.73 -4.68 9.67
C ASN A 176 -13.94 -3.75 9.72
N THR A 177 -13.73 -2.46 10.00
CA THR A 177 -14.77 -1.43 10.03
C THR A 177 -14.93 -0.68 8.71
N SER A 178 -14.04 -0.90 7.74
CA SER A 178 -14.10 -0.24 6.44
C SER A 178 -15.24 -0.80 5.59
N ASN A 179 -16.15 0.06 5.14
CA ASN A 179 -17.32 -0.38 4.36
C ASN A 179 -17.91 0.77 3.53
N TYR A 180 -18.64 0.42 2.47
CA TYR A 180 -19.44 1.34 1.64
C TYR A 180 -20.90 1.47 2.06
N ASN A 181 -21.35 0.68 3.04
CA ASN A 181 -22.76 0.59 3.35
C ASN A 181 -23.29 1.91 3.95
N GLN A 182 -23.57 1.91 5.25
CA GLN A 182 -24.26 3.02 5.88
C GLN A 182 -23.36 4.20 6.20
N SER A 183 -22.11 3.97 6.58
CA SER A 183 -21.22 5.00 7.16
C SER A 183 -20.11 5.46 6.23
N ASN A 184 -19.79 4.72 5.16
CA ASN A 184 -18.58 4.94 4.34
C ASN A 184 -17.32 5.14 5.22
N SER A 185 -17.18 4.29 6.23
CA SER A 185 -16.10 4.39 7.22
C SER A 185 -14.83 3.72 6.69
N TRP A 186 -13.71 4.44 6.77
CA TRP A 186 -12.44 3.97 6.26
C TRP A 186 -11.33 4.08 7.31
N ALA A 187 -10.44 3.10 7.32
CA ALA A 187 -9.31 3.09 8.25
C ALA A 187 -8.19 4.03 7.79
N PRO A 188 -7.57 4.77 8.69
CA PRO A 188 -6.34 5.50 8.40
C PRO A 188 -5.23 4.55 7.92
N ARG A 189 -4.43 5.01 6.94
CA ARG A 189 -3.25 4.30 6.45
C ARG A 189 -2.01 5.14 6.69
N LEU A 190 -1.01 4.55 7.35
CA LEU A 190 0.30 5.17 7.50
C LEU A 190 0.98 5.27 6.14
N ARG A 191 1.30 6.50 5.71
CA ARG A 191 2.06 6.77 4.49
C ARG A 191 3.53 6.95 4.81
N HIS A 192 3.82 7.91 5.68
CA HIS A 192 5.15 8.26 6.10
C HIS A 192 5.22 8.39 7.63
N ALA A 193 6.26 7.84 8.22
CA ALA A 193 6.64 8.05 9.62
C ALA A 193 8.13 7.81 9.72
N TYR A 194 8.92 8.86 9.70
CA TYR A 194 10.38 8.78 9.74
C TYR A 194 11.00 10.01 10.37
N PHE A 195 12.24 9.89 10.77
CA PHE A 195 13.08 11.02 11.14
C PHE A 195 14.30 11.13 10.24
N THR A 196 14.86 12.33 10.13
CA THR A 196 16.13 12.59 9.46
C THR A 196 17.09 13.32 10.39
N TYR A 197 18.36 13.02 10.23
CA TYR A 197 19.47 13.80 10.74
C TYR A 197 20.33 14.24 9.56
N ASP A 198 20.50 15.53 9.41
CA ASP A 198 21.27 16.16 8.35
C ASP A 198 22.47 16.89 8.95
N ASN A 199 23.68 16.71 8.38
CA ASN A 199 24.89 17.41 8.77
C ASN A 199 25.63 17.87 7.52
N THR A 200 25.75 19.19 7.33
CA THR A 200 26.41 19.83 6.19
C THR A 200 27.79 20.43 6.56
N GLY A 201 28.24 20.27 7.80
CA GLY A 201 29.47 20.84 8.32
C GLY A 201 30.73 19.96 8.19
N TRP A 202 30.67 18.87 7.49
CA TRP A 202 31.72 17.85 7.45
C TRP A 202 32.76 18.13 6.34
N GLY A 203 33.51 19.22 6.50
CA GLY A 203 34.63 19.51 5.59
C GLY A 203 34.27 19.77 4.13
N GLY A 204 33.02 20.20 3.87
CA GLY A 204 32.47 20.44 2.53
C GLY A 204 31.61 19.27 2.00
N TRP A 205 31.41 18.24 2.80
CA TRP A 205 30.55 17.10 2.50
C TRP A 205 29.25 17.22 3.31
N GLY A 206 28.11 16.88 2.70
CA GLY A 206 26.84 16.67 3.41
C GLY A 206 26.73 15.19 3.80
N PHE A 207 26.16 14.93 4.97
CA PHE A 207 25.82 13.59 5.43
C PHE A 207 24.40 13.57 5.98
N HIS A 208 23.58 12.63 5.50
CA HIS A 208 22.17 12.54 5.80
C HIS A 208 21.81 11.12 6.21
N ILE A 209 21.10 10.99 7.33
CA ILE A 209 20.52 9.72 7.77
C ILE A 209 19.01 9.87 7.77
N LEU A 210 18.31 8.83 7.31
CA LEU A 210 16.88 8.68 7.45
C LEU A 210 16.56 7.31 8.04
N ALA A 211 15.64 7.26 9.00
CA ALA A 211 15.12 6.00 9.51
C ALA A 211 13.61 6.08 9.75
N GLY A 212 12.90 5.03 9.31
CA GLY A 212 11.44 4.90 9.41
C GLY A 212 10.81 4.55 8.07
N GLN A 213 9.50 4.74 7.97
CA GLN A 213 8.72 4.41 6.77
C GLN A 213 8.59 5.60 5.84
N THR A 214 9.04 5.46 4.60
CA THR A 214 8.88 6.46 3.53
C THR A 214 9.05 5.82 2.15
N TRP A 215 9.11 6.64 1.10
CA TRP A 215 9.44 6.18 -0.25
C TRP A 215 10.80 5.48 -0.28
N SER A 216 10.86 4.35 -0.97
CA SER A 216 12.10 3.61 -1.26
C SER A 216 13.13 4.52 -1.93
N LEU A 217 14.41 4.25 -1.70
CA LEU A 217 15.50 4.91 -2.40
C LEU A 217 15.45 4.68 -3.91
N ALA A 218 14.80 3.59 -4.39
CA ALA A 218 14.55 3.35 -5.81
C ALA A 218 13.58 4.34 -6.47
N THR A 219 12.74 5.04 -5.67
CA THR A 219 11.79 6.03 -6.20
C THR A 219 12.55 7.27 -6.70
N GLN A 220 12.14 7.78 -7.87
CA GLN A 220 12.74 8.95 -8.49
C GLN A 220 12.63 10.20 -7.59
N ASN A 221 13.71 10.98 -7.52
CA ASN A 221 13.73 12.29 -6.87
C ASN A 221 13.67 13.43 -7.91
N GLN A 222 13.37 14.65 -7.45
CA GLN A 222 13.43 15.88 -8.25
C GLN A 222 14.83 16.50 -8.23
N VAL A 223 15.54 16.32 -7.14
CA VAL A 223 16.87 16.84 -6.89
C VAL A 223 17.53 16.00 -5.80
N ASP A 224 18.80 15.70 -5.92
CA ASP A 224 19.59 14.87 -5.00
C ASP A 224 18.83 13.61 -4.50
N MET A 225 18.87 13.31 -3.21
CA MET A 225 18.08 12.25 -2.56
C MET A 225 17.33 12.78 -1.33
N THR A 226 17.02 14.09 -1.32
CA THR A 226 16.32 14.74 -0.21
C THR A 226 14.92 14.19 -0.04
N PRO A 227 14.55 13.72 1.15
CA PRO A 227 13.19 13.29 1.45
C PRO A 227 12.16 14.42 1.23
N ARG A 228 10.96 14.06 0.80
CA ARG A 228 9.87 14.98 0.39
C ARG A 228 10.13 15.73 -0.91
N LYS A 229 11.14 15.28 -1.67
CA LYS A 229 11.49 15.75 -3.02
C LYS A 229 11.39 14.65 -4.07
N GLU A 230 10.65 13.60 -3.76
CA GLU A 230 10.37 12.53 -4.73
C GLU A 230 9.54 13.07 -5.89
N ASN A 231 9.89 12.64 -7.11
CA ASN A 231 9.18 12.99 -8.33
C ASN A 231 8.02 12.02 -8.58
N ILE A 232 6.91 12.26 -7.91
CA ILE A 232 5.72 11.41 -7.99
C ILE A 232 4.84 11.91 -9.15
N PRO A 233 4.32 11.00 -10.02
CA PRO A 233 3.40 11.38 -11.09
C PRO A 233 2.19 12.18 -10.58
N LEU A 234 1.76 13.17 -11.35
CA LEU A 234 0.68 14.09 -10.98
C LEU A 234 -0.72 13.46 -11.10
N THR A 235 -0.81 12.15 -11.22
CA THR A 235 -2.07 11.42 -11.41
C THR A 235 -3.04 11.57 -10.24
N ILE A 236 -4.34 11.47 -10.54
CA ILE A 236 -5.41 11.34 -9.54
C ILE A 236 -5.42 9.90 -9.01
N ASP A 237 -5.10 8.92 -9.86
CA ASP A 237 -5.00 7.52 -9.44
C ASP A 237 -4.01 7.33 -8.29
N ALA A 238 -4.45 6.65 -7.23
CA ALA A 238 -3.64 6.42 -6.04
C ALA A 238 -2.51 5.39 -6.24
N ASN A 239 -2.54 4.63 -7.34
CA ASN A 239 -1.51 3.68 -7.76
C ASN A 239 -0.60 4.25 -8.86
N TYR A 240 -0.79 5.51 -9.22
CA TYR A 240 0.01 6.30 -10.17
C TYR A 240 -0.11 5.81 -11.61
N VAL A 241 0.97 5.25 -12.20
CA VAL A 241 1.06 4.85 -13.62
C VAL A 241 1.80 3.53 -13.70
N VAL A 242 1.33 2.62 -14.55
CA VAL A 242 2.07 1.39 -14.90
C VAL A 242 3.50 1.76 -15.33
N GLY A 243 4.49 1.05 -14.80
CA GLY A 243 5.90 1.29 -15.09
C GLY A 243 6.57 2.33 -14.19
N PHE A 244 5.82 3.05 -13.35
CA PHE A 244 6.41 3.89 -12.32
C PHE A 244 7.00 3.02 -11.21
N ASN A 245 8.29 3.24 -10.90
CA ASN A 245 9.01 2.49 -9.88
C ASN A 245 8.89 3.18 -8.54
N TYR A 246 8.15 2.56 -7.61
CA TYR A 246 7.98 3.09 -6.28
C TYR A 246 7.58 2.02 -5.28
N ILE A 247 7.95 2.24 -4.02
CA ILE A 247 7.39 1.56 -2.84
C ILE A 247 7.47 2.52 -1.66
N ARG A 248 6.57 2.37 -0.69
CA ARG A 248 6.69 2.99 0.63
C ARG A 248 6.87 1.89 1.66
N GLN A 249 8.02 1.91 2.33
CA GLN A 249 8.37 0.87 3.29
C GLN A 249 9.31 1.39 4.37
N TRP A 250 9.42 0.64 5.46
CA TRP A 250 10.40 0.91 6.49
C TRP A 250 11.81 0.78 5.91
N GLN A 251 12.71 1.67 6.33
CA GLN A 251 14.09 1.70 5.88
C GLN A 251 15.02 2.44 6.85
N ILE A 252 16.29 2.13 6.72
CA ILE A 252 17.39 2.97 7.19
C ILE A 252 18.19 3.35 5.95
N ARG A 253 18.43 4.66 5.76
CA ARG A 253 19.13 5.23 4.61
C ARG A 253 20.23 6.14 5.07
N GLY A 254 21.42 6.01 4.43
CA GLY A 254 22.50 6.98 4.50
C GLY A 254 22.74 7.61 3.14
N VAL A 255 22.93 8.92 3.09
CA VAL A 255 23.30 9.67 1.88
C VAL A 255 24.48 10.57 2.18
N VAL A 256 25.40 10.68 1.23
CA VAL A 256 26.56 11.56 1.30
C VAL A 256 26.62 12.42 0.04
N ASP A 257 26.69 13.73 0.22
CA ASP A 257 26.95 14.69 -0.85
C ASP A 257 28.47 14.76 -1.08
N VAL A 258 28.96 14.04 -2.09
CA VAL A 258 30.40 13.90 -2.35
C VAL A 258 30.99 15.08 -3.13
N ALA A 259 30.15 15.83 -3.84
CA ALA A 259 30.48 17.05 -4.54
C ALA A 259 29.20 17.85 -4.82
N PRO A 260 29.29 19.16 -5.17
CA PRO A 260 28.13 19.92 -5.59
C PRO A 260 27.36 19.21 -6.74
N GLY A 261 26.10 18.87 -6.50
CA GLY A 261 25.25 18.16 -7.44
C GLY A 261 25.58 16.67 -7.63
N ILE A 262 26.33 16.05 -6.73
CA ILE A 262 26.59 14.59 -6.76
C ILE A 262 26.35 14.01 -5.37
N ALA A 263 25.35 13.15 -5.24
CA ALA A 263 25.01 12.43 -4.02
C ALA A 263 25.12 10.92 -4.22
N LEU A 264 25.59 10.21 -3.21
CA LEU A 264 25.63 8.75 -3.14
C LEU A 264 24.81 8.29 -1.94
N GLY A 265 23.92 7.34 -2.15
CA GLY A 265 23.03 6.83 -1.11
C GLY A 265 23.03 5.32 -1.04
N VAL A 266 22.81 4.80 0.16
CA VAL A 266 22.52 3.39 0.41
C VAL A 266 21.36 3.28 1.38
N SER A 267 20.47 2.32 1.14
CA SER A 267 19.38 1.98 2.06
C SER A 267 19.28 0.48 2.30
N ALA A 268 18.90 0.14 3.52
CA ALA A 268 18.41 -1.18 3.89
C ALA A 268 16.90 -1.06 4.14
N GLU A 269 16.09 -1.75 3.33
CA GLU A 269 14.65 -1.55 3.27
C GLU A 269 13.89 -2.83 3.60
N ASN A 270 12.65 -2.69 4.11
CA ASN A 270 11.83 -3.83 4.50
C ASN A 270 11.53 -4.72 3.28
N PRO A 271 11.96 -6.00 3.33
CA PRO A 271 11.76 -6.89 2.21
C PRO A 271 10.30 -7.38 2.16
N ALA A 272 9.83 -7.68 0.98
CA ALA A 272 8.63 -8.46 0.72
C ALA A 272 8.65 -8.89 -0.74
N ALA A 273 7.92 -9.95 -1.11
CA ALA A 273 7.86 -10.42 -2.49
C ALA A 273 6.43 -10.53 -2.98
N VAL A 274 6.20 -10.20 -4.23
CA VAL A 274 4.96 -10.54 -4.93
C VAL A 274 5.11 -11.94 -5.48
N PHE A 275 4.32 -12.84 -4.92
CA PHE A 275 4.19 -14.19 -5.40
C PHE A 275 3.01 -14.30 -6.36
N LEU A 276 3.10 -15.18 -7.34
CA LEU A 276 2.00 -15.44 -8.26
C LEU A 276 0.81 -16.00 -7.49
N GLY A 277 -0.16 -15.16 -7.15
CA GLY A 277 -1.28 -15.45 -6.24
C GLY A 277 -2.41 -16.30 -6.81
N SER A 278 -2.21 -17.01 -7.93
CA SER A 278 -3.23 -17.87 -8.51
C SER A 278 -3.01 -19.32 -8.11
N THR A 279 -4.06 -19.97 -7.64
CA THR A 279 -4.11 -21.41 -7.33
C THR A 279 -3.71 -22.32 -8.49
N ALA A 280 -3.75 -21.81 -9.71
CA ALA A 280 -3.35 -22.52 -10.93
C ALA A 280 -1.83 -22.60 -11.15
N THR A 281 -1.05 -21.90 -10.33
CA THR A 281 0.41 -21.85 -10.45
C THR A 281 1.14 -22.40 -9.24
N ALA A 282 0.39 -22.67 -8.15
CA ALA A 282 0.90 -23.47 -7.05
C ALA A 282 0.64 -24.94 -7.35
N PRO A 283 1.66 -25.80 -7.31
CA PRO A 283 1.44 -27.23 -7.53
C PRO A 283 0.53 -27.77 -6.45
N LEU A 284 -0.55 -28.40 -6.86
CA LEU A 284 -1.44 -29.29 -6.12
C LEU A 284 -1.35 -29.26 -4.59
N GLY A 285 -2.34 -28.68 -3.94
CA GLY A 285 -2.49 -28.77 -2.50
C GLY A 285 -3.07 -27.57 -1.81
N THR A 286 -3.91 -26.79 -2.48
CA THR A 286 -4.56 -25.58 -1.95
C THR A 286 -5.76 -25.86 -1.05
N GLY A 287 -5.73 -26.89 -0.28
CA GLY A 287 -6.83 -27.19 0.61
C GLY A 287 -6.37 -27.87 1.88
N GLY A 288 -5.72 -27.15 2.77
CA GLY A 288 -5.37 -27.74 4.05
C GLY A 288 -4.38 -26.88 4.82
N ALA A 289 -4.09 -27.22 6.05
CA ALA A 289 -3.34 -26.49 7.08
C ALA A 289 -1.99 -25.84 6.71
N PHE A 290 -1.62 -25.83 5.44
CA PHE A 290 -0.48 -25.12 4.88
C PHE A 290 -1.00 -24.04 3.94
N ALA A 291 -1.26 -22.87 4.47
CA ALA A 291 -2.01 -21.78 3.83
C ALA A 291 -1.41 -21.27 2.50
N SER A 292 -0.28 -21.77 2.02
CA SER A 292 0.35 -21.39 0.77
C SER A 292 1.39 -22.37 0.24
N GLY A 293 1.45 -23.59 0.78
CA GLY A 293 2.38 -24.61 0.31
C GLY A 293 1.76 -25.58 -0.69
N GLY A 294 2.50 -25.96 -1.71
CA GLY A 294 2.16 -27.03 -2.64
C GLY A 294 3.14 -28.18 -2.54
N ILE A 295 2.75 -29.36 -3.04
CA ILE A 295 3.66 -30.49 -3.19
C ILE A 295 4.26 -30.43 -4.60
N VAL A 296 5.57 -30.24 -4.69
CA VAL A 296 6.31 -30.23 -5.94
C VAL A 296 7.27 -31.41 -5.92
N ASN A 297 7.11 -32.31 -6.83
CA ASN A 297 7.97 -33.49 -6.97
C ASN A 297 8.18 -34.26 -5.64
N GLY A 298 7.08 -34.45 -4.86
CA GLY A 298 7.12 -35.08 -3.54
C GLY A 298 7.73 -34.22 -2.42
N GLN A 299 7.99 -32.94 -2.66
CA GLN A 299 8.47 -31.99 -1.67
C GLN A 299 7.40 -30.95 -1.37
N VAL A 300 7.29 -30.55 -0.11
CA VAL A 300 6.37 -29.48 0.31
C VAL A 300 7.12 -28.17 0.35
N VAL A 301 6.59 -27.17 -0.34
CA VAL A 301 7.09 -25.81 -0.31
C VAL A 301 6.26 -25.01 0.68
N ASN A 302 6.89 -24.60 1.76
CA ASN A 302 6.28 -23.69 2.73
C ASN A 302 6.54 -22.24 2.33
N PHE A 303 5.51 -21.61 1.79
CA PHE A 303 5.49 -20.17 1.80
C PHE A 303 4.99 -19.74 3.19
N VAL A 304 5.81 -19.04 3.93
CA VAL A 304 5.36 -18.42 5.16
C VAL A 304 4.51 -17.20 4.79
N ASN A 305 3.32 -17.47 4.30
CA ASN A 305 2.22 -16.53 4.41
C ASN A 305 1.41 -16.95 5.62
N THR A 306 1.83 -16.55 6.77
CA THR A 306 1.05 -16.71 7.99
C THR A 306 -0.06 -15.66 7.99
N GLY A 307 -1.03 -15.81 7.12
CA GLY A 307 -2.31 -15.14 7.31
C GLY A 307 -2.93 -15.69 8.59
N GLY A 308 -2.78 -15.00 9.72
CA GLY A 308 -3.44 -15.40 10.94
C GLY A 308 -2.67 -15.19 12.22
N GLY A 309 -1.47 -14.68 12.21
CA GLY A 309 -0.66 -14.46 13.42
C GLY A 309 -0.94 -13.16 14.16
N GLY A 310 -2.12 -12.57 14.05
CA GLY A 310 -2.42 -11.30 14.76
C GLY A 310 -1.68 -10.08 14.24
N ASP A 311 -0.73 -10.24 13.36
CA ASP A 311 -0.04 -9.16 12.69
C ASP A 311 -0.79 -8.78 11.41
N PHE A 312 -0.89 -7.51 11.14
CA PHE A 312 -1.73 -6.81 10.18
C PHE A 312 -1.48 -7.13 8.69
N LEU A 313 -0.79 -8.21 8.37
CA LEU A 313 -0.43 -8.60 6.99
C LEU A 313 -1.42 -9.59 6.35
N GLN A 314 -2.69 -9.53 6.71
CA GLN A 314 -3.68 -10.58 6.43
C GLN A 314 -4.02 -10.85 4.97
N ASN A 315 -3.50 -10.12 3.99
CA ASN A 315 -3.92 -10.30 2.60
C ASN A 315 -2.77 -10.23 1.59
N VAL A 316 -1.54 -10.46 2.00
CA VAL A 316 -0.39 -10.40 1.09
C VAL A 316 0.29 -11.76 1.04
N ASN A 317 0.34 -12.36 -0.15
CA ASN A 317 1.20 -13.51 -0.39
C ASN A 317 2.64 -13.02 -0.47
N VAL A 318 3.37 -13.15 0.63
CA VAL A 318 4.77 -12.74 0.71
C VAL A 318 5.67 -13.95 0.93
N THR A 319 6.81 -13.97 0.30
CA THR A 319 7.88 -14.90 0.65
C THR A 319 8.55 -14.43 1.94
N THR A 320 9.17 -15.34 2.66
CA THR A 320 10.07 -14.99 3.76
C THR A 320 11.36 -14.48 3.17
N ASP A 321 11.81 -13.30 3.61
CA ASP A 321 13.09 -12.74 3.21
C ASP A 321 14.01 -12.73 4.43
N GLN A 322 15.26 -13.19 4.26
CA GLN A 322 16.20 -13.34 5.39
C GLN A 322 16.96 -12.07 5.72
N ALA A 323 16.98 -11.11 4.80
CA ALA A 323 17.71 -9.87 4.93
C ALA A 323 16.92 -8.72 4.28
N PRO A 324 17.18 -7.48 4.68
CA PRO A 324 16.60 -6.32 4.01
C PRO A 324 16.95 -6.31 2.51
N ASP A 325 16.08 -5.72 1.69
CA ASP A 325 16.45 -5.29 0.34
C ASP A 325 17.51 -4.18 0.47
N ILE A 326 18.60 -4.27 -0.28
CA ILE A 326 19.67 -3.26 -0.30
C ILE A 326 19.58 -2.48 -1.61
N ILE A 327 19.57 -1.16 -1.50
CA ILE A 327 19.55 -0.27 -2.66
C ILE A 327 20.72 0.70 -2.55
N GLU A 328 21.56 0.74 -3.59
CA GLU A 328 22.60 1.73 -3.76
C GLU A 328 22.22 2.66 -4.90
N LYS A 329 22.29 3.97 -4.69
CA LYS A 329 21.87 4.98 -5.65
C LYS A 329 22.92 6.07 -5.79
N ALA A 330 23.16 6.51 -7.01
CA ALA A 330 23.88 7.73 -7.32
C ALA A 330 22.94 8.71 -8.00
N ALA A 331 22.96 9.97 -7.54
CA ALA A 331 22.22 11.08 -8.13
C ALA A 331 23.18 12.15 -8.64
N PHE A 332 22.81 12.77 -9.76
CA PHE A 332 23.61 13.78 -10.43
C PHE A 332 22.74 14.94 -10.91
N ASP A 333 23.07 16.16 -10.42
CA ASP A 333 22.36 17.42 -10.65
C ASP A 333 23.30 18.44 -11.34
N PRO A 334 23.52 18.34 -12.66
CA PRO A 334 24.45 19.23 -13.38
C PRO A 334 23.90 20.64 -13.63
N GLY A 335 22.73 20.99 -13.10
CA GLY A 335 22.06 22.27 -13.25
C GLY A 335 21.11 22.36 -14.48
N TRP A 336 21.06 21.32 -15.31
CA TRP A 336 20.15 21.25 -16.47
C TRP A 336 19.30 19.96 -16.49
N GLY A 337 19.08 19.37 -15.33
CA GLY A 337 18.27 18.17 -15.13
C GLY A 337 18.76 17.40 -13.92
N HIS A 338 18.01 16.39 -13.55
CA HIS A 338 18.31 15.42 -12.49
C HIS A 338 18.43 14.03 -13.09
N TYR A 339 19.46 13.31 -12.71
CA TYR A 339 19.78 11.96 -13.21
C TYR A 339 20.05 11.02 -12.06
N GLU A 340 19.54 9.82 -12.14
CA GLU A 340 19.77 8.78 -11.13
C GLU A 340 20.10 7.43 -11.78
N ILE A 341 20.95 6.68 -11.10
CA ILE A 341 21.16 5.25 -11.36
C ILE A 341 21.19 4.53 -10.02
N TYR A 342 20.58 3.34 -9.95
CA TYR A 342 20.57 2.54 -8.73
C TYR A 342 20.69 1.05 -9.01
N GLY A 343 21.30 0.33 -8.04
CA GLY A 343 21.29 -1.11 -7.90
C GLY A 343 20.28 -1.53 -6.85
N LEU A 344 19.68 -2.69 -7.04
CA LEU A 344 18.74 -3.32 -6.10
C LEU A 344 19.20 -4.76 -5.86
N GLN A 345 19.37 -5.14 -4.59
CA GLN A 345 19.73 -6.49 -4.16
C GLN A 345 18.64 -7.02 -3.23
N ARG A 346 18.19 -8.25 -3.47
CA ARG A 346 17.09 -8.88 -2.75
C ARG A 346 17.40 -10.32 -2.35
N PHE A 347 16.87 -10.76 -1.19
CA PHE A 347 17.23 -12.03 -0.57
C PHE A 347 15.98 -12.84 -0.23
N PHE A 348 15.41 -13.49 -1.24
CA PHE A 348 14.21 -14.32 -1.09
C PHE A 348 14.53 -15.61 -0.36
N SER A 349 13.69 -16.01 0.57
CA SER A 349 13.85 -17.26 1.31
C SER A 349 12.59 -18.10 1.26
N ASP A 350 12.78 -19.39 1.22
CA ASP A 350 11.71 -20.38 1.39
C ASP A 350 12.18 -21.55 2.26
N ASN A 351 11.21 -22.30 2.73
CA ASN A 351 11.46 -23.55 3.44
C ASN A 351 10.91 -24.70 2.60
N VAL A 352 11.80 -25.58 2.15
CA VAL A 352 11.46 -26.77 1.37
C VAL A 352 11.51 -27.98 2.29
N LEU A 353 10.35 -28.56 2.59
CA LEU A 353 10.27 -29.81 3.33
C LEU A 353 10.42 -30.97 2.34
N ARG A 354 11.51 -31.72 2.49
CA ARG A 354 11.72 -32.98 1.76
C ARG A 354 11.01 -34.11 2.47
N CYS A 355 10.04 -34.69 1.80
CA CYS A 355 9.31 -35.80 2.36
C CYS A 355 10.09 -37.11 2.23
N ALA A 356 10.09 -37.96 3.26
CA ALA A 356 10.50 -39.35 3.13
C ALA A 356 9.62 -40.06 2.10
N VAL A 357 10.18 -40.99 1.36
CA VAL A 357 9.48 -41.72 0.27
C VAL A 357 8.14 -42.27 0.79
N GLY A 358 7.05 -41.82 0.18
CA GLY A 358 5.69 -42.22 0.54
C GLY A 358 5.05 -41.48 1.73
N ALA A 359 5.75 -40.51 2.35
CA ALA A 359 5.25 -39.81 3.55
C ALA A 359 4.46 -38.54 3.27
N CYS A 360 4.61 -37.94 2.09
CA CYS A 360 3.81 -36.79 1.69
C CYS A 360 2.79 -37.17 0.62
N VAL A 361 1.54 -37.24 1.04
CA VAL A 361 0.40 -37.48 0.15
C VAL A 361 -0.43 -36.19 0.12
N ALA A 362 -0.91 -35.80 -1.04
CA ALA A 362 -1.83 -34.66 -1.16
C ALA A 362 -3.02 -34.85 -0.20
N GLY A 363 -3.26 -33.86 0.66
CA GLY A 363 -4.32 -33.89 1.67
C GLY A 363 -3.92 -34.52 3.03
N SER A 364 -2.69 -34.99 3.22
CA SER A 364 -2.22 -35.45 4.53
C SER A 364 -1.92 -34.27 5.44
N THR A 365 -2.39 -34.34 6.69
CA THR A 365 -2.08 -33.38 7.75
C THR A 365 -0.77 -33.69 8.49
N THR A 366 -0.17 -34.84 8.22
CA THR A 366 1.07 -35.28 8.85
C THR A 366 2.16 -35.39 7.79
N MET A 367 3.17 -34.53 7.92
CA MET A 367 4.33 -34.53 7.04
C MET A 367 5.55 -34.95 7.85
N VAL A 368 6.28 -35.95 7.36
CA VAL A 368 7.51 -36.45 7.96
C VAL A 368 8.64 -36.25 6.97
N GLY A 369 9.61 -35.42 7.33
CA GLY A 369 10.74 -35.14 6.48
C GLY A 369 11.72 -34.16 7.09
N THR A 370 12.75 -33.78 6.35
CA THR A 370 13.71 -32.73 6.72
C THR A 370 13.38 -31.45 6.00
N ALA A 371 13.45 -30.33 6.72
CA ALA A 371 13.23 -29.00 6.16
C ALA A 371 14.58 -28.34 5.84
N ASP A 372 14.70 -27.81 4.63
CA ASP A 372 15.87 -27.03 4.19
C ASP A 372 15.44 -25.58 3.92
N ASN A 373 16.04 -24.62 4.60
CA ASN A 373 15.89 -23.22 4.25
C ASN A 373 16.79 -22.90 3.04
N LYS A 374 16.18 -22.32 2.01
CA LYS A 374 16.89 -21.92 0.80
C LYS A 374 16.75 -20.42 0.60
N THR A 375 17.85 -19.75 0.29
CA THR A 375 17.89 -18.35 -0.08
C THR A 375 18.21 -18.22 -1.56
N THR A 376 17.43 -17.40 -2.26
CA THR A 376 17.64 -17.08 -3.68
C THR A 376 17.94 -15.60 -3.81
N PHE A 377 19.06 -15.26 -4.44
CA PHE A 377 19.51 -13.89 -4.63
C PHE A 377 18.88 -13.26 -5.87
N GLY A 378 18.17 -12.16 -5.69
CA GLY A 378 17.62 -11.31 -6.74
C GLY A 378 18.41 -10.02 -6.91
N ALA A 379 18.46 -9.51 -8.12
CA ALA A 379 19.13 -8.24 -8.39
C ALA A 379 18.47 -7.49 -9.54
N GLY A 380 18.54 -6.17 -9.47
CA GLY A 380 18.06 -5.27 -10.53
C GLY A 380 18.95 -4.04 -10.67
N VAL A 381 18.84 -3.41 -11.81
CA VAL A 381 19.42 -2.09 -12.09
C VAL A 381 18.32 -1.19 -12.63
N GLY A 382 18.26 0.01 -12.08
CA GLY A 382 17.30 1.03 -12.50
C GLY A 382 17.92 2.40 -12.61
N GLY A 383 17.16 3.32 -13.13
CA GLY A 383 17.55 4.72 -13.22
C GLY A 383 16.41 5.61 -13.61
N SER A 384 16.63 6.90 -13.49
CA SER A 384 15.65 7.91 -13.81
C SER A 384 16.26 9.20 -14.29
N VAL A 385 15.45 10.01 -14.97
CA VAL A 385 15.83 11.33 -15.45
C VAL A 385 14.65 12.28 -15.34
N LEU A 386 14.94 13.52 -14.92
CA LEU A 386 14.00 14.65 -14.95
C LEU A 386 14.68 15.82 -15.67
N LEU A 387 14.11 16.25 -16.78
CA LEU A 387 14.68 17.29 -17.65
C LEU A 387 13.73 18.48 -17.80
N PRO A 388 14.14 19.70 -17.46
CA PRO A 388 13.40 20.92 -17.82
C PRO A 388 13.62 21.25 -19.31
N LEU A 389 12.85 20.61 -20.22
CA LEU A 389 12.97 20.82 -21.67
C LEU A 389 12.79 22.31 -22.05
N ILE A 390 11.82 22.96 -21.41
CA ILE A 390 11.64 24.41 -21.45
C ILE A 390 11.50 24.85 -20.00
N PRO A 391 12.55 25.47 -19.42
CA PRO A 391 12.54 25.86 -18.02
C PRO A 391 11.24 26.56 -17.60
N LYS A 392 10.60 26.07 -16.52
CA LYS A 392 9.31 26.52 -15.96
C LYS A 392 8.07 26.18 -16.79
N TYR A 393 8.18 25.70 -18.03
CA TYR A 393 7.03 25.46 -18.90
C TYR A 393 6.84 24.01 -19.32
N LEU A 394 7.93 23.26 -19.51
CA LEU A 394 7.83 21.88 -19.98
C LEU A 394 8.93 21.03 -19.37
N GLU A 395 8.51 19.96 -18.71
CA GLU A 395 9.38 18.97 -18.10
C GLU A 395 9.18 17.60 -18.75
N PHE A 396 10.26 16.86 -18.87
CA PHE A 396 10.27 15.46 -19.27
C PHE A 396 10.77 14.62 -18.09
N THR A 397 10.06 13.55 -17.77
CA THR A 397 10.46 12.57 -16.77
C THR A 397 10.49 11.19 -17.38
N ALA A 398 11.45 10.36 -16.95
CA ALA A 398 11.48 8.95 -17.26
C ALA A 398 12.11 8.17 -16.10
N ASN A 399 11.65 6.95 -15.89
CA ASN A 399 12.25 5.99 -14.97
C ASN A 399 12.16 4.58 -15.54
N GLY A 400 13.02 3.69 -15.08
CA GLY A 400 13.00 2.29 -15.46
C GLY A 400 13.78 1.42 -14.50
N LEU A 401 13.40 0.14 -14.47
CA LEU A 401 14.04 -0.91 -13.67
C LEU A 401 14.03 -2.21 -14.47
N TYR A 402 15.14 -2.92 -14.49
CA TYR A 402 15.28 -4.24 -15.08
C TYR A 402 16.00 -5.17 -14.11
N GLY A 403 15.55 -6.41 -13.99
CA GLY A 403 16.20 -7.37 -13.12
C GLY A 403 15.47 -8.69 -12.96
N ARG A 404 15.90 -9.45 -11.95
CA ARG A 404 15.29 -10.71 -11.52
C ARG A 404 14.72 -10.54 -10.12
N GLY A 405 13.43 -10.83 -9.96
CA GLY A 405 12.74 -10.63 -8.69
C GLY A 405 12.50 -9.16 -8.38
N VAL A 406 12.13 -8.33 -9.36
CA VAL A 406 11.96 -6.88 -9.21
C VAL A 406 10.54 -6.39 -9.43
N GLY A 407 9.59 -7.29 -9.70
CA GLY A 407 8.22 -6.95 -10.08
C GLY A 407 7.45 -6.15 -9.02
N ARG A 408 7.74 -6.36 -7.73
CA ARG A 408 7.14 -5.61 -6.62
C ARG A 408 7.39 -4.09 -6.72
N TYR A 409 8.49 -3.68 -7.32
CA TYR A 409 8.87 -2.26 -7.41
C TYR A 409 8.14 -1.50 -8.53
N GLY A 410 7.42 -2.19 -9.42
CA GLY A 410 6.54 -1.59 -10.41
C GLY A 410 5.14 -1.34 -9.85
N ALA A 411 4.44 -0.32 -10.37
CA ALA A 411 3.07 0.03 -9.99
C ALA A 411 2.07 -1.11 -10.23
N GLY A 412 2.29 -1.93 -11.26
CA GLY A 412 1.47 -3.09 -11.60
C GLY A 412 1.72 -4.32 -10.73
N GLN A 413 2.78 -4.32 -9.93
CA GLN A 413 3.16 -5.40 -9.01
C GLN A 413 3.14 -6.79 -9.68
N LEU A 414 3.84 -6.93 -10.79
CA LEU A 414 4.01 -8.22 -11.44
C LEU A 414 4.85 -9.18 -10.57
N PRO A 415 4.73 -10.51 -10.74
CA PRO A 415 5.39 -11.46 -9.87
C PRO A 415 6.92 -11.32 -9.80
N ASP A 416 7.48 -11.41 -8.59
CA ASP A 416 8.91 -11.51 -8.33
C ASP A 416 9.43 -12.93 -8.49
N VAL A 417 8.63 -13.91 -8.07
CA VAL A 417 9.05 -15.31 -7.93
C VAL A 417 7.97 -16.29 -8.37
N THR A 418 8.41 -17.46 -8.79
CA THR A 418 7.65 -18.68 -8.97
C THR A 418 8.39 -19.85 -8.31
N ILE A 419 7.85 -21.06 -8.41
CA ILE A 419 8.43 -22.26 -7.78
C ILE A 419 9.14 -23.09 -8.84
N ALA A 420 10.36 -23.52 -8.56
CA ALA A 420 11.13 -24.44 -9.37
C ALA A 420 10.68 -25.90 -9.17
N ALA A 421 11.16 -26.79 -10.05
CA ALA A 421 10.82 -28.22 -10.01
C ALA A 421 11.29 -28.95 -8.74
N ASP A 422 12.30 -28.41 -8.05
CA ASP A 422 12.82 -28.94 -6.79
C ASP A 422 12.16 -28.32 -5.55
N GLY A 423 11.13 -27.47 -5.76
CA GLY A 423 10.41 -26.77 -4.71
C GLY A 423 11.07 -25.45 -4.25
N SER A 424 12.26 -25.10 -4.77
CA SER A 424 12.89 -23.82 -4.44
C SER A 424 12.26 -22.66 -5.19
N LEU A 425 12.50 -21.44 -4.71
CA LEU A 425 12.07 -20.23 -5.42
C LEU A 425 12.87 -20.02 -6.70
N SER A 426 12.17 -19.71 -7.78
CA SER A 426 12.74 -19.33 -9.06
C SER A 426 12.35 -17.89 -9.38
N LEU A 427 13.36 -17.01 -9.53
CA LEU A 427 13.11 -15.59 -9.75
C LEU A 427 12.63 -15.32 -11.17
N VAL A 428 11.63 -14.46 -11.26
CA VAL A 428 11.10 -13.98 -12.52
C VAL A 428 11.94 -12.80 -13.01
N THR A 429 12.35 -12.82 -14.27
CA THR A 429 12.99 -11.69 -14.93
C THR A 429 11.92 -10.74 -15.42
N GLY A 430 12.06 -9.46 -15.11
CA GLY A 430 11.09 -8.44 -15.50
C GLY A 430 11.72 -7.07 -15.69
N TRP A 431 10.92 -6.18 -16.27
CA TRP A 431 11.26 -4.77 -16.39
C TRP A 431 10.02 -3.91 -16.27
N SER A 432 10.23 -2.67 -15.86
CA SER A 432 9.23 -1.60 -15.82
C SER A 432 9.85 -0.32 -16.36
N ALA A 433 9.08 0.47 -17.08
CA ALA A 433 9.50 1.78 -17.55
C ALA A 433 8.30 2.71 -17.69
N MET A 434 8.49 3.98 -17.35
CA MET A 434 7.53 5.06 -17.54
C MET A 434 8.24 6.27 -18.12
N VAL A 435 7.54 6.98 -19.00
CA VAL A 435 7.93 8.29 -19.50
C VAL A 435 6.78 9.27 -19.31
N GLY A 436 7.09 10.55 -19.11
CA GLY A 436 6.08 11.58 -18.93
C GLY A 436 6.50 12.95 -19.44
N LEU A 437 5.52 13.73 -19.85
CA LEU A 437 5.64 15.15 -20.17
C LEU A 437 4.70 15.92 -19.24
N ILE A 438 5.20 16.98 -18.62
CA ILE A 438 4.46 17.85 -17.73
C ILE A 438 4.62 19.28 -18.26
N ALA A 439 3.51 19.92 -18.57
CA ALA A 439 3.51 21.30 -19.05
C ALA A 439 2.84 22.23 -18.04
N HIS A 440 3.42 23.42 -17.88
CA HIS A 440 2.95 24.50 -17.01
C HIS A 440 2.65 25.75 -17.84
N PRO A 441 1.54 25.78 -18.64
CA PRO A 441 1.27 26.86 -19.60
C PRO A 441 1.12 28.24 -18.94
N TRP A 442 0.58 28.26 -17.70
CA TRP A 442 0.48 29.44 -16.84
C TRP A 442 0.46 29.04 -15.36
N GLU A 443 0.66 29.98 -14.48
CA GLU A 443 0.64 29.72 -13.04
C GLU A 443 -0.69 29.08 -12.60
N GLY A 444 -0.60 27.91 -12.01
CA GLY A 444 -1.73 27.16 -11.46
C GLY A 444 -2.40 26.19 -12.43
N LEU A 445 -1.90 26.05 -13.66
CA LEU A 445 -2.30 24.95 -14.55
C LEU A 445 -1.12 24.01 -14.81
N ASP A 446 -1.30 22.75 -14.47
CA ASP A 446 -0.40 21.66 -14.80
C ASP A 446 -1.13 20.70 -15.75
N LEU A 447 -0.58 20.47 -16.93
CA LEU A 447 -1.01 19.46 -17.90
C LEU A 447 -0.01 18.32 -17.86
N TYR A 448 -0.46 17.09 -17.87
CA TYR A 448 0.45 15.95 -17.90
C TYR A 448 -0.02 14.85 -18.84
N VAL A 449 0.93 14.13 -19.39
CA VAL A 449 0.74 12.85 -20.06
C VAL A 449 1.85 11.91 -19.65
N TYR A 450 1.48 10.69 -19.28
CA TYR A 450 2.40 9.61 -18.96
C TYR A 450 2.09 8.39 -19.83
N ALA A 451 3.12 7.63 -20.14
CA ALA A 451 3.00 6.32 -20.78
C ALA A 451 3.97 5.35 -20.10
N GLY A 452 3.49 4.17 -19.77
CA GLY A 452 4.32 3.20 -19.08
C GLY A 452 3.97 1.75 -19.39
N GLN A 453 4.93 0.88 -19.10
CA GLN A 453 4.81 -0.55 -19.34
C GLN A 453 5.62 -1.34 -18.33
N GLU A 454 5.05 -2.48 -17.94
CA GLU A 454 5.72 -3.52 -17.15
C GLU A 454 5.58 -4.85 -17.86
N GLU A 455 6.64 -5.63 -17.90
CA GLU A 455 6.63 -6.95 -18.53
C GLU A 455 7.53 -7.93 -17.77
N VAL A 456 7.08 -9.17 -17.70
CA VAL A 456 7.82 -10.29 -17.12
C VAL A 456 8.03 -11.39 -18.13
N ALA A 457 9.16 -12.09 -18.01
CA ALA A 457 9.47 -13.28 -18.80
C ALA A 457 8.77 -14.52 -18.22
N ALA A 458 8.47 -15.47 -19.06
CA ALA A 458 7.98 -16.76 -18.61
C ALA A 458 9.03 -17.47 -17.76
N ASN A 459 8.59 -18.10 -16.68
CA ASN A 459 9.41 -18.93 -15.81
C ASN A 459 8.54 -20.08 -15.29
N PHE A 460 8.59 -21.21 -15.98
CA PHE A 460 7.69 -22.33 -15.74
C PHE A 460 8.43 -23.67 -15.78
N PHE A 461 7.76 -24.69 -15.23
CA PHE A 461 8.29 -26.04 -15.09
C PHE A 461 7.17 -27.05 -15.37
N ASN A 462 7.57 -28.23 -15.84
CA ASN A 462 6.70 -29.38 -16.03
C ASN A 462 7.27 -30.57 -15.27
N ILE A 463 6.42 -31.25 -14.47
CA ILE A 463 6.77 -32.50 -13.81
C ILE A 463 5.73 -33.53 -14.24
N GLY A 464 6.13 -34.43 -15.12
CA GLY A 464 5.18 -35.34 -15.78
C GLY A 464 4.12 -34.52 -16.54
N THR A 465 2.86 -34.72 -16.18
CA THR A 465 1.71 -33.97 -16.74
C THR A 465 1.34 -32.72 -15.95
N THR A 466 2.01 -32.44 -14.82
CA THR A 466 1.73 -31.30 -13.98
C THR A 466 2.43 -30.08 -14.52
N LEU A 467 1.65 -29.03 -14.81
CA LEU A 467 2.09 -27.74 -15.33
C LEU A 467 2.08 -26.72 -14.18
N PHE A 468 3.15 -25.95 -14.01
CA PHE A 468 3.22 -24.91 -12.99
C PHE A 468 4.22 -23.82 -13.35
N GLY A 469 4.24 -22.75 -12.56
CA GLY A 469 5.07 -21.57 -12.79
C GLY A 469 4.35 -20.50 -13.59
N LEU A 470 5.10 -19.47 -13.96
CA LEU A 470 4.59 -18.28 -14.65
C LEU A 470 4.67 -18.48 -16.17
N GLY A 471 3.53 -18.29 -16.85
CA GLY A 471 3.47 -18.28 -18.30
C GLY A 471 3.70 -19.65 -18.95
N ASN A 472 3.33 -20.73 -18.27
CA ASN A 472 3.38 -22.08 -18.83
C ASN A 472 2.45 -22.18 -20.04
N PRO A 473 2.96 -22.59 -21.23
CA PRO A 473 2.15 -22.66 -22.44
C PRO A 473 1.07 -23.76 -22.41
N GLY A 474 1.15 -24.69 -21.46
CA GLY A 474 0.10 -25.69 -21.23
C GLY A 474 -1.10 -25.17 -20.46
N PHE A 475 -1.04 -23.97 -19.88
CA PHE A 475 -2.20 -23.36 -19.22
C PHE A 475 -3.24 -22.90 -20.24
N SER A 476 -4.52 -23.12 -19.91
CA SER A 476 -5.62 -22.75 -20.80
C SER A 476 -5.98 -21.26 -20.68
N ASN A 477 -6.07 -20.61 -21.83
CA ASN A 477 -6.67 -19.29 -22.02
C ASN A 477 -7.94 -19.36 -22.87
N ALA A 478 -8.43 -20.58 -23.19
CA ALA A 478 -9.44 -20.81 -24.23
C ALA A 478 -10.77 -20.11 -23.95
N THR A 479 -11.16 -19.95 -22.69
CA THR A 479 -12.44 -19.32 -22.32
C THR A 479 -12.32 -17.85 -21.95
N CYS A 480 -11.11 -17.29 -21.89
CA CYS A 480 -10.91 -15.91 -21.42
C CYS A 480 -11.67 -14.83 -22.23
N LEU A 481 -11.88 -15.09 -23.53
CA LEU A 481 -12.58 -14.15 -24.43
C LEU A 481 -14.06 -14.53 -24.68
N VAL A 482 -14.58 -15.55 -24.00
CA VAL A 482 -15.96 -16.00 -24.17
C VAL A 482 -16.92 -15.13 -23.38
N THR A 483 -17.85 -14.48 -24.06
CA THR A 483 -18.81 -13.54 -23.47
C THR A 483 -20.19 -14.14 -23.19
N THR A 484 -20.46 -15.41 -23.54
CA THR A 484 -21.76 -16.03 -23.45
C THR A 484 -22.02 -16.74 -22.12
N PRO A 485 -23.31 -16.97 -21.78
CA PRO A 485 -23.73 -17.13 -20.39
C PRO A 485 -23.05 -18.31 -19.72
N PHE A 486 -22.42 -18.01 -18.62
CA PHE A 486 -21.84 -18.97 -17.71
C PHE A 486 -22.90 -19.84 -17.07
N SER A 487 -22.77 -21.11 -17.20
CA SER A 487 -23.29 -22.05 -16.23
C SER A 487 -22.42 -21.93 -14.98
N PHE A 488 -22.85 -21.17 -13.99
CA PHE A 488 -22.21 -21.07 -12.69
C PHE A 488 -22.44 -22.38 -11.93
N SER A 489 -21.59 -23.35 -12.09
CA SER A 489 -21.44 -24.42 -11.14
C SER A 489 -20.13 -24.21 -10.40
N GLY A 490 -20.19 -23.39 -9.34
CA GLY A 490 -19.31 -23.36 -8.18
C GLY A 490 -17.79 -23.37 -8.35
N GLY A 491 -17.22 -22.97 -9.50
CA GLY A 491 -15.77 -22.97 -9.70
C GLY A 491 -15.31 -21.84 -10.61
N THR A 492 -14.14 -21.29 -10.33
CA THR A 492 -13.35 -20.52 -11.29
C THR A 492 -13.26 -21.34 -12.57
N PRO A 493 -13.52 -20.79 -13.77
CA PRO A 493 -13.37 -21.55 -14.99
C PRO A 493 -11.92 -22.06 -15.06
N ALA A 494 -11.74 -23.36 -15.01
CA ALA A 494 -10.44 -24.01 -15.12
C ALA A 494 -9.72 -23.65 -16.43
N ASP A 495 -10.43 -23.00 -17.35
CA ASP A 495 -10.03 -22.74 -18.71
C ASP A 495 -9.62 -21.29 -19.01
N CYS A 496 -9.53 -20.40 -18.00
CA CYS A 496 -8.98 -19.05 -18.15
C CYS A 496 -7.97 -18.75 -17.04
N ILE A 497 -6.74 -19.15 -17.23
CA ILE A 497 -5.64 -18.87 -16.30
C ILE A 497 -5.04 -17.49 -16.57
N ALA A 498 -4.77 -17.15 -17.82
CA ALA A 498 -4.33 -15.86 -18.32
C ALA A 498 -3.27 -15.17 -17.44
N ASN A 499 -2.17 -15.85 -17.14
CA ASN A 499 -1.07 -15.25 -16.38
C ASN A 499 -0.62 -13.94 -17.02
N ASN A 500 -0.46 -12.90 -16.21
CA ASN A 500 -0.04 -11.59 -16.69
C ASN A 500 1.38 -11.62 -17.22
N LYS A 501 1.54 -11.27 -18.50
CA LYS A 501 2.82 -11.05 -19.13
C LYS A 501 3.20 -9.60 -19.14
N ARG A 502 2.24 -8.73 -19.53
CA ARG A 502 2.47 -7.30 -19.77
C ARG A 502 1.29 -6.48 -19.32
N LEU A 503 1.62 -5.36 -18.68
CA LEU A 503 0.71 -4.27 -18.40
C LEU A 503 1.21 -3.02 -19.13
N SER A 504 0.32 -2.26 -19.72
CA SER A 504 0.65 -1.00 -20.39
C SER A 504 -0.40 0.04 -20.07
N GLU A 505 -0.01 1.29 -19.97
CA GLU A 505 -0.91 2.39 -19.68
C GLU A 505 -0.49 3.64 -20.44
N ILE A 506 -1.48 4.41 -20.85
CA ILE A 506 -1.34 5.82 -21.23
C ILE A 506 -2.36 6.59 -20.41
N THR A 507 -1.89 7.60 -19.68
CA THR A 507 -2.74 8.48 -18.90
C THR A 507 -2.44 9.93 -19.21
N ALA A 508 -3.49 10.76 -19.27
CA ALA A 508 -3.39 12.19 -19.47
C ALA A 508 -4.38 12.92 -18.56
N GLY A 509 -3.98 14.08 -18.07
CA GLY A 509 -4.82 14.84 -17.18
C GLY A 509 -4.31 16.24 -16.94
N PHE A 510 -4.99 16.94 -16.05
CA PHE A 510 -4.60 18.27 -15.65
C PHE A 510 -4.98 18.55 -14.20
N TRP A 511 -4.30 19.53 -13.62
CA TRP A 511 -4.66 20.19 -12.38
C TRP A 511 -4.74 21.69 -12.60
N GLN A 512 -5.84 22.32 -12.18
CA GLN A 512 -6.04 23.76 -12.22
C GLN A 512 -6.29 24.29 -10.81
N ASN A 513 -5.51 25.29 -10.39
CA ASN A 513 -5.83 26.06 -9.19
C ASN A 513 -7.04 26.94 -9.50
N VAL A 514 -8.17 26.65 -8.88
CA VAL A 514 -9.40 27.43 -9.02
C VAL A 514 -9.48 28.56 -7.98
N TYR A 515 -8.74 28.40 -6.89
CA TYR A 515 -8.56 29.41 -5.86
C TYR A 515 -7.17 29.29 -5.23
N LYS A 516 -6.50 30.42 -4.98
CA LYS A 516 -5.26 30.53 -4.20
C LYS A 516 -5.26 31.87 -3.48
N GLY A 517 -5.26 31.86 -2.15
CA GLY A 517 -5.34 33.08 -1.31
C GLY A 517 -5.18 32.78 0.16
N ASP A 518 -5.61 33.71 1.00
CA ASP A 518 -5.43 33.70 2.47
C ASP A 518 -6.07 32.50 3.17
N TYR A 519 -7.05 31.85 2.53
CA TYR A 519 -7.73 30.68 3.06
C TYR A 519 -7.18 29.35 2.46
N GLY A 520 -5.96 29.39 1.91
CA GLY A 520 -5.34 28.23 1.29
C GLY A 520 -5.56 28.15 -0.22
N ARG A 521 -5.61 26.92 -0.74
CA ARG A 521 -5.70 26.67 -2.18
C ARG A 521 -6.76 25.59 -2.47
N VAL A 522 -7.58 25.82 -3.51
CA VAL A 522 -8.48 24.80 -4.07
C VAL A 522 -8.01 24.46 -5.48
N THR A 523 -7.83 23.17 -5.74
CA THR A 523 -7.48 22.65 -7.07
C THR A 523 -8.59 21.77 -7.60
N PHE A 524 -8.79 21.82 -8.93
CA PHE A 524 -9.62 20.87 -9.66
C PHE A 524 -8.74 20.12 -10.66
N GLY A 525 -8.95 18.82 -10.77
CA GLY A 525 -8.25 17.96 -11.73
C GLY A 525 -9.21 17.00 -12.43
N ALA A 526 -8.84 16.63 -13.66
CA ALA A 526 -9.46 15.54 -14.38
C ALA A 526 -8.38 14.71 -15.08
N GLN A 527 -8.63 13.41 -15.20
CA GLN A 527 -7.70 12.43 -15.73
C GLN A 527 -8.44 11.39 -16.54
N TYR A 528 -7.81 10.95 -17.62
CA TYR A 528 -8.20 9.79 -18.42
C TYR A 528 -7.04 8.81 -18.47
N GLU A 529 -7.36 7.50 -18.31
CA GLU A 529 -6.41 6.40 -18.41
C GLU A 529 -6.92 5.37 -19.41
N TYR A 530 -6.02 4.87 -20.23
CA TYR A 530 -6.20 3.68 -21.04
C TYR A 530 -5.21 2.62 -20.58
N ILE A 531 -5.73 1.52 -20.03
CA ILE A 531 -4.97 0.42 -19.46
C ILE A 531 -5.13 -0.78 -20.37
N LYS A 532 -4.04 -1.50 -20.64
CA LYS A 532 -4.05 -2.75 -21.38
C LYS A 532 -3.30 -3.83 -20.62
N ARG A 533 -3.98 -4.94 -20.42
CA ARG A 533 -3.44 -6.16 -19.81
C ARG A 533 -3.31 -7.25 -20.86
N LYS A 534 -2.14 -7.90 -20.93
CA LYS A 534 -1.85 -9.00 -21.86
C LYS A 534 -1.32 -10.23 -21.11
N SER A 535 -1.84 -11.42 -21.47
CA SER A 535 -1.36 -12.68 -20.91
C SER A 535 -0.17 -13.26 -21.70
N PHE A 536 0.45 -14.28 -21.10
CA PHE A 536 1.30 -15.22 -21.87
C PHE A 536 0.46 -16.04 -22.84
N VAL A 537 1.13 -16.58 -23.86
CA VAL A 537 0.54 -17.55 -24.77
C VAL A 537 0.26 -18.86 -24.02
N GLY A 538 -0.96 -19.36 -24.12
CA GLY A 538 -1.40 -20.64 -23.58
C GLY A 538 -2.25 -21.40 -24.59
N ILE A 539 -2.91 -22.47 -24.17
CA ILE A 539 -3.92 -23.16 -24.99
C ILE A 539 -5.05 -22.17 -25.28
N GLY A 540 -5.35 -21.91 -26.53
CA GLY A 540 -6.28 -20.86 -26.96
C GLY A 540 -5.59 -19.53 -27.32
N GLY A 541 -4.25 -19.45 -27.26
CA GLY A 541 -3.46 -18.29 -27.67
C GLY A 541 -3.09 -17.33 -26.52
N ASP A 542 -2.56 -16.17 -26.86
CA ASP A 542 -2.43 -15.04 -25.95
C ASP A 542 -3.73 -14.21 -25.96
N VAL A 543 -4.15 -13.78 -24.79
CA VAL A 543 -5.35 -12.96 -24.63
C VAL A 543 -5.02 -11.61 -24.06
N SER A 544 -5.80 -10.61 -24.41
CA SER A 544 -5.67 -9.27 -23.87
C SER A 544 -7.02 -8.67 -23.52
N THR A 545 -7.00 -7.75 -22.58
CA THR A 545 -8.13 -6.94 -22.17
C THR A 545 -7.67 -5.52 -21.92
N ASP A 546 -8.57 -4.57 -21.94
CA ASP A 546 -8.29 -3.17 -21.67
C ASP A 546 -9.36 -2.55 -20.78
N ASN A 547 -9.11 -1.36 -20.29
CA ASN A 547 -10.07 -0.57 -19.53
C ASN A 547 -9.86 0.91 -19.80
N ASN A 548 -10.96 1.64 -19.93
CA ASN A 548 -10.97 3.09 -19.98
C ASN A 548 -11.43 3.62 -18.62
N VAL A 549 -10.64 4.51 -18.03
CA VAL A 549 -10.88 5.08 -16.70
C VAL A 549 -10.93 6.59 -16.79
N VAL A 550 -11.92 7.20 -16.17
CA VAL A 550 -12.04 8.66 -16.04
C VAL A 550 -12.10 9.00 -14.56
N MET A 551 -11.25 9.93 -14.13
CA MET A 551 -11.22 10.40 -12.75
C MET A 551 -11.39 11.91 -12.71
N THR A 552 -12.05 12.41 -11.65
CA THR A 552 -12.06 13.82 -11.29
C THR A 552 -11.71 14.00 -9.83
N SER A 553 -11.12 15.14 -9.48
CA SER A 553 -10.74 15.45 -8.11
C SER A 553 -10.88 16.94 -7.84
N VAL A 554 -11.44 17.27 -6.68
CA VAL A 554 -11.35 18.60 -6.07
C VAL A 554 -10.60 18.44 -4.77
N ARG A 555 -9.50 19.21 -4.60
CA ARG A 555 -8.68 19.18 -3.39
C ARG A 555 -8.58 20.57 -2.77
N TYR A 556 -8.86 20.64 -1.48
CA TYR A 556 -8.66 21.83 -0.67
C TYR A 556 -7.45 21.67 0.22
N TYR A 557 -6.48 22.57 0.07
CA TYR A 557 -5.25 22.66 0.84
C TYR A 557 -5.39 23.85 1.79
N PRO A 558 -5.69 23.64 3.09
CA PRO A 558 -5.92 24.72 4.04
C PRO A 558 -4.63 25.38 4.58
N PHE A 559 -3.45 24.75 4.32
CA PHE A 559 -2.16 25.15 4.87
C PHE A 559 -1.18 25.62 3.79
#